data_86c5af2c5920b7c1567b5a3d1f3ca5f8
#
_entry.id   86c5af2c5920b7c1567b5a3d1f3ca5f8
#
_cell.length_a   1.000
_cell.length_b   1.000
_cell.length_c   1.000
_cell.angle_alpha   90.00
_cell.angle_beta   90.00
_cell.angle_gamma   90.00
#
_symmetry.space_group_name_H-M   'P 1'
#
loop_
_entity.id
_entity.type
_entity.pdbx_description
1 polymer ?
#
loop_
_entity_poly.entity_id
_entity_poly.type
_entity_poly.pdbx_seq_one_letter_code
_entity_poly.pdbx_strand_id
1 'polypeptide(L)'
;MEIKDLQKIMQDNGVVGAGGAGFPSYAKLTDKADTILMNCAECEPLLKLHRQLLEKHAYEIMKTFHTVMETVGASQAIIGIKRSYVQTIKALQQHIEEFPGLKLHLLDEVYPMGDEVVLIYEATGRVCRPGGLPIEQGVIVFNVETIYNVYQALESQKPVTEKYVSVVAEVEHPVTVKVPLGCTLDEVVAQAGNVTTKDPVYFVGGPMMGRIGSGSDPVTKTTNAVLVLPRDHQIVMKKQRTSAIDLKRAASICCQCNTCTDLCPRHNLGHPIDPARFMRAASAGDFRDVNPYIDSAFCSSCGVCEMYACPQSLAPRTLLADMKGGLRKAGIRPPQGVQPVPVQPSREYRKVPEERLMARLGLTKYDKDAPMDENVVPVSKVKILLSQHIGAPAQAIVKTGDMVTKGQMIAQHADGLSVSIHASISGKVTEVTDRHIIIAAK
;
A
#
# COMPACT_ATOMS: atom_id res chain seq x y z
N MET A 1 18.74 -22.08 -1.41
CA MET A 1 19.11 -20.97 -2.35
C MET A 1 19.88 -19.93 -1.54
N GLU A 2 20.89 -19.27 -2.13
CA GLU A 2 21.57 -18.17 -1.46
C GLU A 2 20.73 -16.90 -1.49
N ILE A 3 20.85 -16.06 -0.45
CA ILE A 3 20.11 -14.76 -0.38
C ILE A 3 20.37 -13.90 -1.62
N LYS A 4 21.63 -13.86 -2.09
CA LYS A 4 22.04 -13.07 -3.25
C LYS A 4 21.36 -13.51 -4.56
N ASP A 5 21.15 -14.81 -4.72
CA ASP A 5 20.45 -15.34 -5.90
C ASP A 5 19.00 -14.91 -5.91
N LEU A 6 18.31 -15.04 -4.77
CA LEU A 6 16.94 -14.60 -4.62
C LEU A 6 16.82 -13.08 -4.80
N GLN A 7 17.74 -12.30 -4.22
CA GLN A 7 17.80 -10.85 -4.41
C GLN A 7 17.90 -10.49 -5.90
N LYS A 8 18.80 -11.15 -6.64
CA LYS A 8 18.99 -10.93 -8.06
C LYS A 8 17.73 -11.27 -8.87
N ILE A 9 17.13 -12.45 -8.61
CA ILE A 9 15.88 -12.85 -9.29
C ILE A 9 14.79 -11.80 -9.05
N MET A 10 14.61 -11.36 -7.81
CA MET A 10 13.58 -10.36 -7.50
C MET A 10 13.87 -9.00 -8.15
N GLN A 11 15.13 -8.56 -8.17
CA GLN A 11 15.55 -7.28 -8.75
C GLN A 11 15.40 -7.30 -10.28
N ASP A 12 15.90 -8.34 -10.93
CA ASP A 12 15.88 -8.50 -12.40
C ASP A 12 14.44 -8.65 -12.91
N ASN A 13 13.55 -9.34 -12.17
CA ASN A 13 12.14 -9.50 -12.54
C ASN A 13 11.22 -8.35 -12.05
N GLY A 14 11.79 -7.31 -11.47
CA GLY A 14 11.05 -6.09 -11.14
C GLY A 14 10.09 -6.21 -9.97
N VAL A 15 10.36 -7.09 -8.98
CA VAL A 15 9.49 -7.32 -7.82
C VAL A 15 9.62 -6.20 -6.80
N VAL A 16 8.51 -5.53 -6.54
CA VAL A 16 8.38 -4.46 -5.54
C VAL A 16 7.22 -4.75 -4.59
N GLY A 17 7.14 -4.02 -3.49
CA GLY A 17 6.03 -4.10 -2.55
C GLY A 17 4.73 -3.67 -3.22
N ALA A 18 3.84 -4.62 -3.53
CA ALA A 18 2.62 -4.40 -4.29
C ALA A 18 1.50 -3.70 -3.49
N GLY A 19 1.55 -3.76 -2.16
CA GLY A 19 0.50 -3.24 -1.28
C GLY A 19 0.76 -1.87 -0.66
N GLY A 20 1.82 -1.16 -1.07
CA GLY A 20 2.21 0.10 -0.42
C GLY A 20 3.00 1.01 -1.34
N ALA A 21 4.07 1.62 -0.80
CA ALA A 21 4.87 2.62 -1.52
C ALA A 21 5.83 2.03 -2.58
N GLY A 22 5.75 0.74 -2.87
CA GLY A 22 6.59 0.12 -3.90
C GLY A 22 8.05 -0.07 -3.49
N PHE A 23 8.33 -0.40 -2.24
CA PHE A 23 9.71 -0.65 -1.82
C PHE A 23 10.28 -1.88 -2.57
N PRO A 24 11.47 -1.78 -3.21
CA PRO A 24 12.13 -2.92 -3.88
C PRO A 24 12.33 -4.09 -2.92
N SER A 25 11.60 -5.19 -3.18
CA SER A 25 11.44 -6.26 -2.18
C SER A 25 12.74 -7.04 -1.94
N TYR A 26 13.63 -7.10 -2.93
CA TYR A 26 14.96 -7.74 -2.79
C TYR A 26 15.80 -7.13 -1.67
N ALA A 27 15.68 -5.80 -1.46
CA ALA A 27 16.46 -5.09 -0.46
C ALA A 27 16.01 -5.36 1.00
N LYS A 28 14.89 -6.07 1.18
CA LYS A 28 14.45 -6.54 2.50
C LYS A 28 15.14 -7.84 2.93
N LEU A 29 15.67 -8.62 1.99
CA LEU A 29 16.25 -9.93 2.27
C LEU A 29 17.59 -9.80 3.01
N THR A 30 17.66 -10.40 4.19
CA THR A 30 18.86 -10.40 5.05
C THR A 30 18.77 -11.58 6.02
N ASP A 31 19.92 -12.09 6.43
CA ASP A 31 20.10 -13.13 7.46
C ASP A 31 19.89 -12.65 8.90
N LYS A 32 19.57 -11.37 9.09
CA LYS A 32 19.29 -10.78 10.41
C LYS A 32 17.84 -10.97 10.88
N ALA A 33 16.98 -11.51 10.02
CA ALA A 33 15.58 -11.74 10.36
C ALA A 33 15.41 -13.10 11.04
N ASP A 34 14.74 -13.13 12.19
CA ASP A 34 14.29 -14.36 12.83
C ASP A 34 12.84 -14.72 12.47
N THR A 35 12.09 -13.75 11.96
CA THR A 35 10.67 -13.87 11.61
C THR A 35 10.38 -13.19 10.28
N ILE A 36 9.69 -13.88 9.38
CA ILE A 36 9.06 -13.24 8.23
C ILE A 36 7.55 -13.19 8.44
N LEU A 37 6.93 -12.07 8.01
CA LEU A 37 5.51 -11.79 8.23
C LEU A 37 4.84 -11.48 6.91
N MET A 38 3.79 -12.22 6.55
CA MET A 38 2.94 -11.91 5.41
C MET A 38 1.74 -11.09 5.85
N ASN A 39 1.59 -9.91 5.28
CA ASN A 39 0.47 -9.01 5.51
C ASN A 39 -0.73 -9.38 4.61
N CYS A 40 -1.69 -10.11 5.17
CA CYS A 40 -3.01 -10.36 4.59
C CYS A 40 -4.12 -9.63 5.39
N ALA A 41 -3.77 -8.53 6.06
CA ALA A 41 -4.71 -7.66 6.76
C ALA A 41 -5.13 -6.49 5.86
N GLU A 42 -5.75 -6.78 4.73
CA GLU A 42 -6.27 -5.77 3.81
C GLU A 42 -7.30 -4.90 4.55
N CYS A 43 -6.87 -3.72 5.02
CA CYS A 43 -7.66 -2.88 5.91
C CYS A 43 -8.21 -1.60 5.26
N GLU A 44 -7.85 -1.32 4.00
CA GLU A 44 -8.52 -0.27 3.23
C GLU A 44 -9.93 -0.73 2.89
N PRO A 45 -10.98 0.01 3.32
CA PRO A 45 -12.36 -0.39 3.07
C PRO A 45 -12.64 -0.67 1.58
N LEU A 46 -13.53 -1.62 1.31
CA LEU A 46 -13.96 -2.12 0.01
C LEU A 46 -12.92 -2.99 -0.74
N LEU A 47 -11.66 -3.04 -0.32
CA LEU A 47 -10.66 -3.84 -1.01
C LEU A 47 -10.71 -5.30 -0.56
N LYS A 48 -10.68 -6.21 -1.54
CA LYS A 48 -10.79 -7.67 -1.33
C LYS A 48 -9.76 -8.46 -2.17
N LEU A 49 -8.78 -7.75 -2.75
CA LEU A 49 -7.83 -8.30 -3.71
C LEU A 49 -6.90 -9.34 -3.09
N HIS A 50 -6.24 -8.97 -1.99
CA HIS A 50 -5.18 -9.83 -1.42
C HIS A 50 -5.74 -11.12 -0.82
N ARG A 51 -6.93 -11.08 -0.20
CA ARG A 51 -7.58 -12.29 0.31
C ARG A 51 -8.04 -13.21 -0.81
N GLN A 52 -8.56 -12.67 -1.94
CA GLN A 52 -8.96 -13.46 -3.10
C GLN A 52 -7.74 -14.10 -3.78
N LEU A 53 -6.64 -13.33 -3.93
CA LEU A 53 -5.40 -13.85 -4.50
C LEU A 53 -4.81 -14.96 -3.64
N LEU A 54 -4.78 -14.78 -2.32
CA LEU A 54 -4.29 -15.78 -1.38
C LEU A 54 -5.20 -17.01 -1.32
N GLU A 55 -6.52 -16.86 -1.48
CA GLU A 55 -7.46 -17.98 -1.56
C GLU A 55 -7.22 -18.84 -2.80
N LYS A 56 -7.04 -18.20 -3.97
CA LYS A 56 -6.87 -18.88 -5.26
C LYS A 56 -5.50 -19.56 -5.41
N HIS A 57 -4.46 -18.96 -4.84
CA HIS A 57 -3.06 -19.38 -5.00
C HIS A 57 -2.41 -19.71 -3.64
N ALA A 58 -3.17 -20.32 -2.74
CA ALA A 58 -2.72 -20.61 -1.37
C ALA A 58 -1.44 -21.44 -1.35
N TYR A 59 -1.39 -22.53 -2.11
CA TYR A 59 -0.24 -23.44 -2.16
C TYR A 59 1.01 -22.74 -2.68
N GLU A 60 0.92 -22.07 -3.84
CA GLU A 60 2.03 -21.40 -4.51
C GLU A 60 2.61 -20.26 -3.65
N ILE A 61 1.73 -19.49 -3.03
CA ILE A 61 2.13 -18.39 -2.15
C ILE A 61 2.79 -18.93 -0.88
N MET A 62 2.23 -19.96 -0.25
CA MET A 62 2.82 -20.57 0.95
C MET A 62 4.15 -21.26 0.64
N LYS A 63 4.27 -22.01 -0.46
CA LYS A 63 5.51 -22.61 -0.92
C LYS A 63 6.61 -21.57 -1.08
N THR A 64 6.29 -20.47 -1.77
CA THR A 64 7.26 -19.40 -1.99
C THR A 64 7.61 -18.67 -0.70
N PHE A 65 6.63 -18.43 0.16
CA PHE A 65 6.86 -17.78 1.45
C PHE A 65 7.74 -18.64 2.37
N HIS A 66 7.54 -19.95 2.36
CA HIS A 66 8.42 -20.93 3.02
C HIS A 66 9.84 -20.90 2.44
N THR A 67 9.98 -20.90 1.10
CA THR A 67 11.29 -20.79 0.43
C THR A 67 12.02 -19.50 0.84
N VAL A 68 11.29 -18.36 0.93
CA VAL A 68 11.89 -17.10 1.41
C VAL A 68 12.34 -17.23 2.86
N MET A 69 11.53 -17.86 3.73
CA MET A 69 11.88 -18.12 5.15
C MET A 69 13.20 -18.90 5.27
N GLU A 70 13.31 -20.02 4.56
CA GLU A 70 14.51 -20.85 4.55
C GLU A 70 15.72 -20.10 3.98
N THR A 71 15.53 -19.33 2.91
CA THR A 71 16.61 -18.57 2.25
C THR A 71 17.20 -17.51 3.17
N VAL A 72 16.39 -16.80 3.96
CA VAL A 72 16.90 -15.80 4.92
C VAL A 72 17.32 -16.42 6.27
N GLY A 73 17.03 -17.71 6.50
CA GLY A 73 17.36 -18.42 7.73
C GLY A 73 16.45 -18.05 8.90
N ALA A 74 15.23 -17.53 8.63
CA ALA A 74 14.28 -17.19 9.68
C ALA A 74 13.70 -18.46 10.33
N SER A 75 13.47 -18.41 11.64
CA SER A 75 12.95 -19.55 12.40
C SER A 75 11.46 -19.77 12.24
N GLN A 76 10.73 -18.76 11.78
CA GLN A 76 9.27 -18.82 11.56
C GLN A 76 8.78 -17.84 10.48
N ALA A 77 7.67 -18.23 9.86
CA ALA A 77 6.92 -17.42 8.93
C ALA A 77 5.47 -17.29 9.42
N ILE A 78 4.97 -16.07 9.56
CA ILE A 78 3.63 -15.80 10.09
C ILE A 78 2.78 -15.17 8.98
N ILE A 79 1.59 -15.74 8.73
CA ILE A 79 0.58 -15.14 7.86
C ILE A 79 -0.42 -14.42 8.76
N GLY A 80 -0.34 -13.07 8.79
CA GLY A 80 -1.29 -12.22 9.50
C GLY A 80 -2.55 -12.03 8.67
N ILE A 81 -3.66 -12.66 9.08
CA ILE A 81 -4.91 -12.70 8.35
C ILE A 81 -6.11 -12.39 9.24
N LYS A 82 -7.10 -11.66 8.73
CA LYS A 82 -8.31 -11.32 9.47
C LYS A 82 -9.20 -12.55 9.70
N ARG A 83 -9.82 -12.64 10.88
CA ARG A 83 -10.70 -13.76 11.28
C ARG A 83 -11.89 -13.94 10.35
N SER A 84 -12.39 -12.87 9.74
CA SER A 84 -13.53 -12.90 8.81
C SER A 84 -13.20 -13.52 7.45
N TYR A 85 -11.92 -13.72 7.09
CA TYR A 85 -11.53 -14.28 5.79
C TYR A 85 -11.62 -15.81 5.78
N VAL A 86 -12.82 -16.32 6.10
CA VAL A 86 -13.07 -17.74 6.36
C VAL A 86 -12.64 -18.64 5.19
N GLN A 87 -12.94 -18.25 3.95
CA GLN A 87 -12.60 -19.06 2.78
C GLN A 87 -11.08 -19.10 2.56
N THR A 88 -10.43 -17.95 2.66
CA THR A 88 -8.97 -17.85 2.56
C THR A 88 -8.26 -18.65 3.66
N ILE A 89 -8.77 -18.58 4.90
CA ILE A 89 -8.23 -19.38 6.02
C ILE A 89 -8.38 -20.87 5.74
N LYS A 90 -9.53 -21.33 5.23
CA LYS A 90 -9.74 -22.74 4.84
C LYS A 90 -8.75 -23.18 3.74
N ALA A 91 -8.55 -22.36 2.72
CA ALA A 91 -7.59 -22.66 1.65
C ALA A 91 -6.15 -22.81 2.19
N LEU A 92 -5.73 -21.94 3.12
CA LEU A 92 -4.43 -22.03 3.76
C LEU A 92 -4.30 -23.27 4.65
N GLN A 93 -5.33 -23.59 5.42
CA GLN A 93 -5.35 -24.76 6.31
C GLN A 93 -5.23 -26.11 5.59
N GLN A 94 -5.60 -26.17 4.30
CA GLN A 94 -5.42 -27.38 3.48
C GLN A 94 -3.96 -27.76 3.26
N HIS A 95 -3.04 -26.79 3.32
CA HIS A 95 -1.64 -26.97 2.94
C HIS A 95 -0.64 -26.58 4.02
N ILE A 96 -1.07 -25.96 5.12
CA ILE A 96 -0.14 -25.36 6.09
C ILE A 96 0.80 -26.38 6.75
N GLU A 97 0.34 -27.62 6.90
CA GLU A 97 1.15 -28.69 7.48
C GLU A 97 2.28 -29.16 6.55
N GLU A 98 2.19 -28.85 5.26
CA GLU A 98 3.24 -29.15 4.28
C GLU A 98 4.46 -28.20 4.43
N PHE A 99 4.30 -27.07 5.15
CA PHE A 99 5.30 -26.02 5.27
C PHE A 99 5.72 -25.80 6.75
N PRO A 100 6.67 -26.55 7.28
CA PRO A 100 7.14 -26.40 8.65
C PRO A 100 7.61 -24.96 8.95
N GLY A 101 7.22 -24.41 10.10
CA GLY A 101 7.55 -23.04 10.49
C GLY A 101 6.56 -21.98 10.02
N LEU A 102 5.62 -22.29 9.09
CA LEU A 102 4.51 -21.41 8.76
C LEU A 102 3.42 -21.47 9.83
N LYS A 103 2.88 -20.30 10.17
CA LYS A 103 1.79 -20.17 11.15
C LYS A 103 0.77 -19.13 10.68
N LEU A 104 -0.51 -19.37 10.99
CA LEU A 104 -1.55 -18.36 10.84
C LEU A 104 -1.67 -17.56 12.13
N HIS A 105 -1.69 -16.24 12.02
CA HIS A 105 -2.04 -15.33 13.11
C HIS A 105 -3.35 -14.61 12.77
N LEU A 106 -4.39 -14.87 13.57
CA LEU A 106 -5.73 -14.33 13.35
C LEU A 106 -5.85 -12.92 13.92
N LEU A 107 -6.11 -11.96 13.05
CA LEU A 107 -6.20 -10.53 13.34
C LEU A 107 -7.65 -10.07 13.49
N ASP A 108 -7.85 -8.99 14.24
CA ASP A 108 -9.14 -8.34 14.39
C ASP A 108 -9.50 -7.46 13.18
N GLU A 109 -10.83 -7.25 12.98
CA GLU A 109 -11.40 -6.41 11.91
C GLU A 109 -11.30 -4.92 12.27
N VAL A 110 -10.08 -4.39 12.35
CA VAL A 110 -9.84 -2.99 12.73
C VAL A 110 -8.90 -2.29 11.74
N TYR A 111 -9.05 -0.99 11.63
CA TYR A 111 -8.17 -0.13 10.83
C TYR A 111 -7.20 0.63 11.74
N PRO A 112 -5.91 0.74 11.41
CA PRO A 112 -5.19 0.20 10.25
C PRO A 112 -4.39 -1.07 10.59
N MET A 113 -5.04 -2.23 10.64
CA MET A 113 -4.38 -3.50 10.96
C MET A 113 -3.25 -3.85 9.99
N GLY A 114 -3.38 -3.42 8.71
CA GLY A 114 -2.37 -3.61 7.68
C GLY A 114 -1.20 -2.61 7.73
N ASP A 115 -1.16 -1.67 8.68
CA ASP A 115 0.04 -0.87 8.93
C ASP A 115 1.17 -1.76 9.43
N GLU A 116 2.34 -1.72 8.76
CA GLU A 116 3.46 -2.63 9.02
C GLU A 116 3.87 -2.69 10.51
N VAL A 117 3.93 -1.54 11.19
CA VAL A 117 4.31 -1.47 12.62
C VAL A 117 3.20 -1.99 13.52
N VAL A 118 1.94 -1.71 13.18
CA VAL A 118 0.78 -2.25 13.92
C VAL A 118 0.74 -3.77 13.77
N LEU A 119 0.89 -4.28 12.56
CA LEU A 119 0.88 -5.71 12.25
C LEU A 119 2.01 -6.47 12.97
N ILE A 120 3.22 -5.91 12.99
CA ILE A 120 4.36 -6.51 13.72
C ILE A 120 4.01 -6.63 15.21
N TYR A 121 3.48 -5.57 15.80
CA TYR A 121 3.09 -5.62 17.22
C TYR A 121 2.00 -6.67 17.48
N GLU A 122 0.93 -6.70 16.68
CA GLU A 122 -0.15 -7.68 16.84
C GLU A 122 0.35 -9.13 16.69
N ALA A 123 1.20 -9.38 15.70
CA ALA A 123 1.65 -10.74 15.40
C ALA A 123 2.80 -11.22 16.31
N THR A 124 3.59 -10.32 16.89
CA THR A 124 4.84 -10.69 17.58
C THR A 124 5.02 -10.05 18.96
N GLY A 125 4.22 -9.06 19.32
CA GLY A 125 4.41 -8.26 20.54
C GLY A 125 5.57 -7.26 20.46
N ARG A 126 6.34 -7.23 19.35
CA ARG A 126 7.51 -6.37 19.19
C ARG A 126 7.10 -4.96 18.78
N VAL A 127 7.69 -3.94 19.41
CA VAL A 127 7.41 -2.53 19.09
C VAL A 127 8.54 -1.97 18.24
N CYS A 128 8.24 -1.58 17.01
CA CYS A 128 9.19 -0.85 16.18
C CYS A 128 9.37 0.58 16.72
N ARG A 129 10.61 1.05 16.81
CA ARG A 129 10.86 2.44 17.21
C ARG A 129 10.35 3.44 16.17
N PRO A 130 10.06 4.69 16.57
CA PRO A 130 9.69 5.76 15.64
C PRO A 130 10.75 5.95 14.55
N GLY A 131 10.33 5.89 13.28
CA GLY A 131 11.24 5.99 12.13
C GLY A 131 12.19 4.81 11.93
N GLY A 132 12.10 3.75 12.74
CA GLY A 132 12.88 2.51 12.61
C GLY A 132 12.36 1.60 11.49
N LEU A 133 13.17 0.63 11.12
CA LEU A 133 12.83 -0.39 10.15
C LEU A 133 12.41 -1.69 10.86
N PRO A 134 11.49 -2.49 10.28
CA PRO A 134 11.08 -3.79 10.82
C PRO A 134 12.26 -4.72 11.15
N ILE A 135 13.29 -4.69 10.35
CA ILE A 135 14.49 -5.52 10.55
C ILE A 135 15.24 -5.24 11.87
N GLU A 136 15.10 -4.05 12.44
CA GLU A 136 15.66 -3.72 13.76
C GLU A 136 14.97 -4.54 14.87
N GLN A 137 13.80 -5.09 14.58
CA GLN A 137 13.07 -6.02 15.43
C GLN A 137 13.20 -7.48 14.95
N GLY A 138 14.13 -7.77 14.04
CA GLY A 138 14.32 -9.09 13.47
C GLY A 138 13.19 -9.55 12.54
N VAL A 139 12.37 -8.63 12.03
CA VAL A 139 11.19 -8.96 11.22
C VAL A 139 11.33 -8.43 9.79
N ILE A 140 10.94 -9.25 8.81
CA ILE A 140 10.73 -8.82 7.42
C ILE A 140 9.25 -8.96 7.11
N VAL A 141 8.63 -7.91 6.54
CA VAL A 141 7.20 -7.92 6.18
C VAL A 141 7.04 -7.92 4.67
N PHE A 142 6.21 -8.82 4.15
CA PHE A 142 5.81 -8.91 2.75
C PHE A 142 4.29 -8.77 2.59
N ASN A 143 3.86 -8.24 1.47
CA ASN A 143 2.46 -8.26 1.04
C ASN A 143 2.16 -9.56 0.27
N VAL A 144 0.91 -10.02 0.27
CA VAL A 144 0.46 -11.24 -0.42
C VAL A 144 0.83 -11.23 -1.92
N GLU A 145 0.47 -10.18 -2.65
CA GLU A 145 0.75 -10.08 -4.09
C GLU A 145 2.26 -9.98 -4.38
N THR A 146 3.03 -9.42 -3.44
CA THR A 146 4.50 -9.42 -3.55
C THR A 146 5.04 -10.85 -3.56
N ILE A 147 4.60 -11.71 -2.65
CA ILE A 147 5.04 -13.11 -2.60
C ILE A 147 4.56 -13.87 -3.83
N TYR A 148 3.33 -13.60 -4.32
CA TYR A 148 2.86 -14.17 -5.59
C TYR A 148 3.74 -13.74 -6.77
N ASN A 149 4.19 -12.49 -6.83
CA ASN A 149 5.13 -12.02 -7.85
C ASN A 149 6.52 -12.68 -7.71
N VAL A 150 6.97 -12.96 -6.49
CA VAL A 150 8.19 -13.77 -6.25
C VAL A 150 8.01 -15.20 -6.79
N TYR A 151 6.85 -15.82 -6.54
CA TYR A 151 6.51 -17.13 -7.12
C TYR A 151 6.62 -17.13 -8.65
N GLN A 152 6.00 -16.15 -9.30
CA GLN A 152 6.05 -16.04 -10.77
C GLN A 152 7.49 -15.87 -11.29
N ALA A 153 8.30 -15.10 -10.57
CA ALA A 153 9.71 -14.89 -10.96
C ALA A 153 10.57 -16.15 -10.76
N LEU A 154 10.37 -16.88 -9.66
CA LEU A 154 11.14 -18.07 -9.32
C LEU A 154 10.79 -19.28 -10.18
N GLU A 155 9.51 -19.63 -10.24
CA GLU A 155 9.04 -20.89 -10.82
C GLU A 155 8.76 -20.76 -12.32
N SER A 156 8.29 -19.60 -12.76
CA SER A 156 7.87 -19.37 -14.14
C SER A 156 8.78 -18.45 -14.93
N GLN A 157 9.81 -17.87 -14.30
CA GLN A 157 10.71 -16.86 -14.88
C GLN A 157 9.92 -15.67 -15.50
N LYS A 158 8.75 -15.37 -14.93
CA LYS A 158 7.88 -14.29 -15.38
C LYS A 158 8.13 -13.01 -14.59
N PRO A 159 8.57 -11.94 -15.24
CA PRO A 159 8.72 -10.64 -14.59
C PRO A 159 7.37 -10.01 -14.31
N VAL A 160 7.37 -8.99 -13.45
CA VAL A 160 6.16 -8.23 -13.10
C VAL A 160 5.76 -7.35 -14.29
N THR A 161 4.80 -7.83 -15.06
CA THR A 161 4.24 -7.16 -16.24
C THR A 161 2.76 -6.86 -16.10
N GLU A 162 2.12 -7.41 -15.08
CA GLU A 162 0.67 -7.33 -14.83
C GLU A 162 0.39 -6.92 -13.40
N LYS A 163 -0.82 -6.45 -13.18
CA LYS A 163 -1.31 -6.02 -11.87
C LYS A 163 -2.78 -6.40 -11.70
N TYR A 164 -3.13 -6.89 -10.52
CA TYR A 164 -4.53 -7.02 -10.14
C TYR A 164 -5.02 -5.67 -9.62
N VAL A 165 -6.18 -5.22 -10.10
CA VAL A 165 -6.79 -3.94 -9.73
C VAL A 165 -8.28 -4.13 -9.45
N SER A 166 -8.72 -3.77 -8.25
CA SER A 166 -10.15 -3.78 -7.92
C SER A 166 -10.83 -2.51 -8.43
N VAL A 167 -11.96 -2.66 -9.12
CA VAL A 167 -12.83 -1.56 -9.55
C VAL A 167 -14.12 -1.66 -8.77
N VAL A 168 -14.40 -0.66 -7.94
CA VAL A 168 -15.51 -0.70 -6.97
C VAL A 168 -16.23 0.65 -6.85
N ALA A 169 -17.32 0.65 -6.12
CA ALA A 169 -18.21 1.75 -5.80
C ALA A 169 -19.24 2.06 -6.90
N GLU A 170 -19.27 3.24 -7.50
CA GLU A 170 -20.29 3.67 -8.48
C GLU A 170 -20.02 3.06 -9.87
N VAL A 171 -20.00 1.75 -9.95
CA VAL A 171 -19.90 0.94 -11.18
C VAL A 171 -20.98 -0.13 -11.19
N GLU A 172 -21.37 -0.57 -12.39
CA GLU A 172 -22.43 -1.55 -12.59
C GLU A 172 -22.09 -2.91 -11.99
N HIS A 173 -20.86 -3.39 -12.26
CA HIS A 173 -20.35 -4.69 -11.85
C HIS A 173 -18.99 -4.55 -11.17
N PRO A 174 -18.92 -4.34 -9.85
CA PRO A 174 -17.64 -4.34 -9.14
C PRO A 174 -16.85 -5.61 -9.43
N VAL A 175 -15.56 -5.48 -9.76
CA VAL A 175 -14.71 -6.59 -10.22
C VAL A 175 -13.25 -6.33 -9.84
N THR A 176 -12.48 -7.40 -9.65
CA THR A 176 -11.02 -7.33 -9.58
C THR A 176 -10.45 -7.93 -10.86
N VAL A 177 -9.76 -7.11 -11.64
CA VAL A 177 -9.25 -7.49 -12.96
C VAL A 177 -7.74 -7.56 -12.99
N LYS A 178 -7.20 -8.42 -13.87
CA LYS A 178 -5.79 -8.53 -14.15
C LYS A 178 -5.46 -7.73 -15.41
N VAL A 179 -4.64 -6.69 -15.26
CA VAL A 179 -4.34 -5.74 -16.34
C VAL A 179 -2.83 -5.62 -16.59
N PRO A 180 -2.41 -5.34 -17.83
CA PRO A 180 -1.01 -5.05 -18.10
C PRO A 180 -0.60 -3.71 -17.48
N LEU A 181 0.62 -3.64 -16.93
CA LEU A 181 1.19 -2.40 -16.42
C LEU A 181 1.23 -1.34 -17.51
N GLY A 182 0.83 -0.12 -17.16
CA GLY A 182 0.82 1.01 -18.09
C GLY A 182 -0.46 1.18 -18.89
N CYS A 183 -1.47 0.28 -18.76
CA CYS A 183 -2.82 0.57 -19.26
C CYS A 183 -3.44 1.75 -18.49
N THR A 184 -4.41 2.41 -19.05
CA THR A 184 -5.06 3.57 -18.46
C THR A 184 -6.12 3.19 -17.42
N LEU A 185 -6.42 4.08 -16.48
CA LEU A 185 -7.50 3.84 -15.51
C LEU A 185 -8.87 3.75 -16.20
N ASP A 186 -9.08 4.45 -17.34
CA ASP A 186 -10.32 4.33 -18.12
C ASP A 186 -10.49 2.91 -18.67
N GLU A 187 -9.42 2.29 -19.19
CA GLU A 187 -9.46 0.89 -19.66
C GLU A 187 -9.76 -0.09 -18.52
N VAL A 188 -9.25 0.18 -17.33
CA VAL A 188 -9.52 -0.63 -16.12
C VAL A 188 -10.97 -0.47 -15.67
N VAL A 189 -11.47 0.76 -15.57
CA VAL A 189 -12.85 1.04 -15.12
C VAL A 189 -13.88 0.49 -16.10
N ALA A 190 -13.59 0.51 -17.40
CA ALA A 190 -14.46 -0.06 -18.43
C ALA A 190 -14.75 -1.57 -18.24
N GLN A 191 -13.90 -2.32 -17.51
CA GLN A 191 -14.14 -3.73 -17.20
C GLN A 191 -15.27 -3.94 -16.19
N ALA A 192 -15.64 -2.90 -15.44
CA ALA A 192 -16.72 -2.94 -14.46
C ALA A 192 -18.10 -2.54 -15.02
N GLY A 193 -18.24 -2.45 -16.34
CA GLY A 193 -19.47 -1.99 -17.02
C GLY A 193 -19.64 -0.48 -16.96
N ASN A 194 -20.89 -0.03 -16.91
CA ASN A 194 -21.21 1.38 -16.89
C ASN A 194 -20.90 2.02 -15.53
N VAL A 195 -20.42 3.26 -15.57
CA VAL A 195 -20.33 4.12 -14.38
C VAL A 195 -21.74 4.60 -14.00
N THR A 196 -22.13 4.42 -12.74
CA THR A 196 -23.51 4.66 -12.27
C THR A 196 -23.75 6.08 -11.73
N THR A 197 -22.71 6.93 -11.67
CA THR A 197 -22.82 8.33 -11.25
C THR A 197 -22.60 9.30 -12.42
N LYS A 198 -23.25 10.47 -12.37
CA LYS A 198 -23.20 11.48 -13.45
C LYS A 198 -21.86 12.23 -13.51
N ASP A 199 -21.19 12.43 -12.40
CA ASP A 199 -19.93 13.18 -12.30
C ASP A 199 -18.90 12.36 -11.52
N PRO A 200 -18.29 11.34 -12.19
CA PRO A 200 -17.38 10.41 -11.57
C PRO A 200 -16.02 11.06 -11.26
N VAL A 201 -15.46 10.66 -10.13
CA VAL A 201 -14.06 10.92 -9.77
C VAL A 201 -13.39 9.58 -9.53
N TYR A 202 -12.28 9.32 -10.20
CA TYR A 202 -11.46 8.15 -9.96
C TYR A 202 -10.58 8.37 -8.75
N PHE A 203 -10.74 7.49 -7.77
CA PHE A 203 -9.95 7.51 -6.56
C PHE A 203 -9.03 6.29 -6.56
N VAL A 204 -7.73 6.51 -6.74
CA VAL A 204 -6.72 5.46 -6.92
C VAL A 204 -6.19 4.99 -5.57
N GLY A 205 -6.29 3.70 -5.31
CA GLY A 205 -5.98 3.08 -4.03
C GLY A 205 -7.19 3.00 -3.11
N GLY A 206 -6.99 2.77 -1.82
CA GLY A 206 -8.07 2.67 -0.85
C GLY A 206 -8.60 4.03 -0.39
N PRO A 207 -9.81 4.09 0.20
CA PRO A 207 -10.48 5.35 0.56
C PRO A 207 -9.74 6.16 1.62
N MET A 208 -8.92 5.53 2.44
CA MET A 208 -8.17 6.18 3.51
C MET A 208 -6.87 6.84 3.01
N MET A 209 -6.06 6.08 2.29
CA MET A 209 -4.72 6.51 1.88
C MET A 209 -4.62 6.90 0.40
N GLY A 210 -5.59 6.56 -0.42
CA GLY A 210 -5.61 6.82 -1.86
C GLY A 210 -5.62 8.32 -2.24
N ARG A 211 -5.56 8.54 -3.55
CA ARG A 211 -5.53 9.87 -4.17
C ARG A 211 -6.53 9.96 -5.33
N ILE A 212 -6.91 11.18 -5.68
CA ILE A 212 -7.66 11.44 -6.92
C ILE A 212 -6.72 11.20 -8.12
N GLY A 213 -7.19 10.48 -9.12
CA GLY A 213 -6.52 10.21 -10.38
C GLY A 213 -7.29 10.70 -11.59
N SER A 214 -6.62 10.67 -12.74
CA SER A 214 -7.20 10.92 -14.05
C SER A 214 -7.42 9.61 -14.80
N GLY A 215 -8.46 9.53 -15.64
CA GLY A 215 -8.69 8.36 -16.49
C GLY A 215 -7.48 7.97 -17.36
N SER A 216 -6.66 8.94 -17.77
CA SER A 216 -5.42 8.73 -18.52
C SER A 216 -4.20 8.31 -17.68
N ASP A 217 -4.31 8.29 -16.34
CA ASP A 217 -3.21 7.83 -15.48
C ASP A 217 -2.89 6.35 -15.78
N PRO A 218 -1.60 5.97 -15.89
CA PRO A 218 -1.23 4.58 -16.12
C PRO A 218 -1.32 3.76 -14.83
N VAL A 219 -1.73 2.51 -14.96
CA VAL A 219 -1.61 1.51 -13.89
C VAL A 219 -0.13 1.23 -13.62
N THR A 220 0.25 1.24 -12.35
CA THR A 220 1.60 0.96 -11.88
C THR A 220 1.64 -0.29 -11.00
N LYS A 221 2.83 -0.75 -10.65
CA LYS A 221 3.05 -1.91 -9.75
C LYS A 221 2.37 -1.75 -8.37
N THR A 222 1.97 -0.52 -7.99
CA THR A 222 1.35 -0.20 -6.70
C THR A 222 -0.12 0.19 -6.80
N THR A 223 -0.74 0.12 -7.98
CA THR A 223 -2.16 0.42 -8.19
C THR A 223 -3.01 -0.78 -7.80
N ASN A 224 -3.63 -0.77 -6.61
CA ASN A 224 -4.43 -1.90 -6.11
C ASN A 224 -5.92 -1.76 -6.39
N ALA A 225 -6.42 -0.54 -6.54
CA ALA A 225 -7.84 -0.28 -6.75
C ALA A 225 -8.10 1.05 -7.45
N VAL A 226 -9.25 1.13 -8.08
CA VAL A 226 -9.90 2.36 -8.54
C VAL A 226 -11.30 2.38 -7.95
N LEU A 227 -11.57 3.33 -7.05
CA LEU A 227 -12.92 3.60 -6.56
C LEU A 227 -13.52 4.68 -7.45
N VAL A 228 -14.68 4.40 -8.05
CA VAL A 228 -15.45 5.41 -8.77
C VAL A 228 -16.41 6.06 -7.79
N LEU A 229 -16.18 7.31 -7.43
CA LEU A 229 -17.00 8.03 -6.45
C LEU A 229 -17.64 9.28 -7.10
N PRO A 230 -18.84 9.68 -6.64
CA PRO A 230 -19.40 10.96 -7.09
C PRO A 230 -18.54 12.12 -6.58
N ARG A 231 -18.48 13.22 -7.34
CA ARG A 231 -17.65 14.39 -6.99
C ARG A 231 -17.99 15.00 -5.64
N ASP A 232 -19.25 14.94 -5.25
CA ASP A 232 -19.76 15.44 -3.96
C ASP A 232 -19.56 14.44 -2.80
N HIS A 233 -18.98 13.28 -3.04
CA HIS A 233 -18.69 12.33 -1.98
C HIS A 233 -17.72 12.94 -0.96
N GLN A 234 -18.00 12.76 0.33
CA GLN A 234 -17.22 13.39 1.41
C GLN A 234 -15.70 13.10 1.35
N ILE A 235 -15.29 11.91 0.88
CA ILE A 235 -13.88 11.56 0.70
C ILE A 235 -13.26 12.43 -0.39
N VAL A 236 -13.92 12.57 -1.54
CA VAL A 236 -13.46 13.39 -2.65
C VAL A 236 -13.34 14.85 -2.23
N MET A 237 -14.41 15.39 -1.63
CA MET A 237 -14.41 16.78 -1.15
C MET A 237 -13.30 17.07 -0.12
N LYS A 238 -13.01 16.14 0.77
CA LYS A 238 -11.88 16.30 1.72
C LYS A 238 -10.54 16.34 1.01
N LYS A 239 -10.31 15.46 0.03
CA LYS A 239 -9.03 15.36 -0.70
C LYS A 239 -8.81 16.53 -1.67
N GLN A 240 -9.86 17.23 -2.09
CA GLN A 240 -9.76 18.42 -2.96
C GLN A 240 -9.45 19.70 -2.21
N ARG A 241 -9.64 19.74 -0.88
CA ARG A 241 -9.36 20.94 -0.10
C ARG A 241 -7.85 21.21 -0.03
N THR A 242 -7.52 22.51 0.04
CA THR A 242 -6.14 22.95 0.26
C THR A 242 -5.84 23.03 1.75
N SER A 243 -4.60 22.80 2.13
CA SER A 243 -4.14 22.87 3.53
C SER A 243 -4.32 24.27 4.13
N ALA A 244 -4.27 25.34 3.31
CA ALA A 244 -4.54 26.69 3.78
C ALA A 244 -5.99 26.86 4.28
N ILE A 245 -6.96 26.24 3.57
CA ILE A 245 -8.36 26.23 4.00
C ILE A 245 -8.53 25.36 5.25
N ASP A 246 -7.90 24.19 5.28
CA ASP A 246 -7.99 23.28 6.41
C ASP A 246 -7.38 23.88 7.69
N LEU A 247 -6.28 24.64 7.59
CA LEU A 247 -5.68 25.34 8.71
C LEU A 247 -6.59 26.45 9.25
N LYS A 248 -7.20 27.27 8.37
CA LYS A 248 -8.18 28.29 8.77
C LYS A 248 -9.38 27.66 9.48
N ARG A 249 -9.88 26.54 8.97
CA ARG A 249 -10.97 25.78 9.60
C ARG A 249 -10.55 25.27 11.00
N ALA A 250 -9.32 24.73 11.11
CA ALA A 250 -8.80 24.24 12.39
C ALA A 250 -8.73 25.38 13.42
N ALA A 251 -8.23 26.57 13.04
CA ALA A 251 -8.18 27.72 13.91
C ALA A 251 -9.59 28.19 14.38
N SER A 252 -10.61 28.01 13.53
CA SER A 252 -11.96 28.49 13.81
C SER A 252 -12.81 27.52 14.65
N ILE A 253 -12.70 26.21 14.42
CA ILE A 253 -13.66 25.23 14.95
C ILE A 253 -13.05 24.02 15.67
N CYS A 254 -11.73 23.96 15.87
CA CYS A 254 -11.13 22.86 16.62
C CYS A 254 -11.55 22.92 18.10
N CYS A 255 -12.36 21.95 18.53
CA CYS A 255 -12.84 21.88 19.91
C CYS A 255 -11.84 21.25 20.90
N GLN A 256 -10.62 20.97 20.47
CA GLN A 256 -9.52 20.44 21.28
C GLN A 256 -9.85 19.16 22.08
N CYS A 257 -10.76 18.32 21.55
CA CYS A 257 -11.28 17.12 22.22
C CYS A 257 -10.27 15.96 22.36
N ASN A 258 -9.09 16.08 21.79
CA ASN A 258 -7.98 15.11 21.80
C ASN A 258 -8.24 13.78 21.06
N THR A 259 -9.43 13.52 20.54
CA THR A 259 -9.81 12.24 19.90
C THR A 259 -8.88 11.83 18.74
N CYS A 260 -8.31 12.81 18.02
CA CYS A 260 -7.36 12.53 16.93
C CYS A 260 -6.05 11.91 17.42
N THR A 261 -5.61 12.18 18.65
CA THR A 261 -4.46 11.54 19.31
C THR A 261 -4.88 10.23 19.96
N ASP A 262 -6.01 10.23 20.66
CA ASP A 262 -6.53 9.05 21.35
C ASP A 262 -6.70 7.83 20.42
N LEU A 263 -7.13 8.06 19.18
CA LEU A 263 -7.30 7.01 18.18
C LEU A 263 -6.09 6.84 17.25
N CYS A 264 -5.00 7.59 17.46
CA CYS A 264 -3.81 7.45 16.63
C CYS A 264 -3.10 6.12 16.92
N PRO A 265 -2.99 5.20 15.92
CA PRO A 265 -2.41 3.88 16.15
C PRO A 265 -0.92 3.94 16.51
N ARG A 266 -0.19 4.92 15.96
CA ARG A 266 1.23 5.11 16.26
C ARG A 266 1.46 5.71 17.64
N HIS A 267 0.62 6.68 18.05
CA HIS A 267 0.64 7.20 19.42
C HIS A 267 0.36 6.11 20.46
N ASN A 268 -0.63 5.27 20.18
CA ASN A 268 -0.99 4.16 21.06
C ASN A 268 0.11 3.08 21.17
N LEU A 269 1.02 2.98 20.19
CA LEU A 269 2.21 2.14 20.23
C LEU A 269 3.43 2.85 20.85
N GLY A 270 3.23 4.03 21.47
CA GLY A 270 4.29 4.77 22.15
C GLY A 270 5.16 5.66 21.27
N HIS A 271 4.77 5.91 20.03
CA HIS A 271 5.48 6.86 19.18
C HIS A 271 5.17 8.32 19.60
N PRO A 272 6.08 9.28 19.43
CA PRO A 272 5.90 10.66 19.90
C PRO A 272 4.86 11.47 19.12
N ILE A 273 4.28 10.89 18.06
CA ILE A 273 3.26 11.57 17.26
C ILE A 273 2.01 11.90 18.08
N ASP A 274 1.66 13.18 18.16
CA ASP A 274 0.47 13.70 18.85
C ASP A 274 -0.32 14.64 17.92
N PRO A 275 -1.30 14.12 17.15
CA PRO A 275 -2.11 14.93 16.26
C PRO A 275 -2.85 16.09 16.94
N ALA A 276 -3.33 15.95 18.16
CA ALA A 276 -4.05 17.01 18.84
C ALA A 276 -3.11 18.15 19.26
N ARG A 277 -1.93 17.83 19.77
CA ARG A 277 -0.90 18.83 20.12
C ARG A 277 -0.44 19.58 18.87
N PHE A 278 -0.21 18.86 17.77
CA PHE A 278 0.10 19.46 16.47
C PHE A 278 -1.02 20.41 16.01
N MET A 279 -2.29 19.98 16.06
CA MET A 279 -3.42 20.80 15.64
C MET A 279 -3.56 22.07 16.49
N ARG A 280 -3.34 22.01 17.80
CA ARG A 280 -3.35 23.18 18.68
C ARG A 280 -2.23 24.17 18.30
N ALA A 281 -1.01 23.68 18.17
CA ALA A 281 0.15 24.50 17.83
C ALA A 281 -0.01 25.16 16.45
N ALA A 282 -0.36 24.36 15.43
CA ALA A 282 -0.49 24.84 14.05
C ALA A 282 -1.63 25.85 13.89
N SER A 283 -2.81 25.60 14.50
CA SER A 283 -3.94 26.53 14.38
C SER A 283 -3.74 27.85 15.15
N ALA A 284 -2.92 27.84 16.18
CA ALA A 284 -2.55 29.05 16.92
C ALA A 284 -1.32 29.78 16.32
N GLY A 285 -0.63 29.18 15.37
CA GLY A 285 0.67 29.71 14.88
C GLY A 285 1.74 29.74 15.96
N ASP A 286 1.68 28.80 16.91
CA ASP A 286 2.58 28.76 18.06
C ASP A 286 3.83 27.93 17.77
N PHE A 287 4.97 28.60 17.66
CA PHE A 287 6.29 28.01 17.38
C PHE A 287 7.22 27.99 18.61
N ARG A 288 6.73 28.32 19.81
CA ARG A 288 7.54 28.28 21.05
C ARG A 288 7.95 26.86 21.41
N ASP A 289 7.13 25.88 21.07
CA ASP A 289 7.43 24.47 21.12
C ASP A 289 7.44 23.89 19.69
N VAL A 290 8.60 23.49 19.20
CA VAL A 290 8.78 22.95 17.85
C VAL A 290 8.54 21.45 17.76
N ASN A 291 8.46 20.73 18.89
CA ASN A 291 8.35 19.28 18.90
C ASN A 291 7.10 18.77 18.16
N PRO A 292 5.89 19.36 18.30
CA PRO A 292 4.71 18.88 17.55
C PRO A 292 4.90 18.93 16.03
N TYR A 293 5.69 19.87 15.54
CA TYR A 293 6.01 20.00 14.11
C TYR A 293 7.03 18.95 13.67
N ILE A 294 8.10 18.77 14.44
CA ILE A 294 9.16 17.76 14.15
C ILE A 294 8.58 16.35 14.24
N ASP A 295 7.75 16.05 15.24
CA ASP A 295 7.12 14.75 15.47
C ASP A 295 6.14 14.37 14.35
N SER A 296 5.68 15.34 13.53
CA SER A 296 4.91 15.07 12.32
C SER A 296 5.65 14.13 11.35
N ALA A 297 6.97 14.11 11.40
CA ALA A 297 7.81 13.21 10.60
C ALA A 297 7.53 11.73 10.85
N PHE A 298 7.04 11.36 12.05
CA PHE A 298 6.69 10.00 12.43
C PHE A 298 5.27 9.57 12.06
N CYS A 299 4.49 10.46 11.44
CA CYS A 299 3.14 10.15 10.99
C CYS A 299 3.17 9.11 9.86
N SER A 300 2.37 8.01 10.02
CA SER A 300 2.19 6.98 8.98
C SER A 300 1.21 7.40 7.87
N SER A 301 0.54 8.54 8.04
CA SER A 301 -0.49 9.05 7.12
C SER A 301 -1.71 8.13 6.93
N CYS A 302 -2.01 7.25 7.89
CA CYS A 302 -3.13 6.30 7.84
C CYS A 302 -4.52 6.98 7.75
N GLY A 303 -4.66 8.24 8.12
CA GLY A 303 -5.90 9.00 7.98
C GLY A 303 -6.94 8.82 9.10
N VAL A 304 -6.74 7.97 10.11
CA VAL A 304 -7.70 7.78 11.22
C VAL A 304 -8.12 9.10 11.87
N CYS A 305 -7.16 9.97 12.19
CA CYS A 305 -7.40 11.25 12.85
C CYS A 305 -8.28 12.20 12.03
N GLU A 306 -8.28 12.08 10.71
CA GLU A 306 -9.01 12.94 9.77
C GLU A 306 -10.33 12.33 9.30
N MET A 307 -10.28 11.07 8.89
CA MET A 307 -11.41 10.41 8.22
C MET A 307 -12.42 9.82 9.21
N TYR A 308 -11.96 9.49 10.44
CA TYR A 308 -12.80 8.86 11.44
C TYR A 308 -12.89 9.67 12.76
N ALA A 309 -11.74 10.01 13.36
CA ALA A 309 -11.67 10.51 14.73
C ALA A 309 -12.23 11.94 14.90
N CYS A 310 -12.00 12.84 13.93
CA CYS A 310 -12.36 14.24 14.12
C CYS A 310 -13.88 14.48 14.03
N PRO A 311 -14.57 14.91 15.12
CA PRO A 311 -16.01 15.19 15.10
C PRO A 311 -16.34 16.42 14.26
N GLN A 312 -15.39 17.36 14.10
CA GLN A 312 -15.53 18.58 13.31
C GLN A 312 -15.13 18.42 11.84
N SER A 313 -14.83 17.19 11.38
CA SER A 313 -14.36 16.92 10.02
C SER A 313 -13.18 17.81 9.57
N LEU A 314 -12.27 18.11 10.49
CA LEU A 314 -10.99 18.77 10.21
C LEU A 314 -10.02 17.79 9.55
N ALA A 315 -8.86 18.29 9.12
CA ALA A 315 -7.88 17.55 8.34
C ALA A 315 -6.50 17.38 9.04
N PRO A 316 -6.42 16.75 10.23
CA PRO A 316 -5.15 16.62 10.94
C PRO A 316 -4.09 15.87 10.14
N ARG A 317 -4.46 14.77 9.46
CA ARG A 317 -3.54 13.97 8.63
C ARG A 317 -2.98 14.79 7.47
N THR A 318 -3.82 15.58 6.79
CA THR A 318 -3.40 16.42 5.66
C THR A 318 -2.40 17.47 6.12
N LEU A 319 -2.68 18.17 7.22
CA LEU A 319 -1.77 19.18 7.78
C LEU A 319 -0.46 18.58 8.31
N LEU A 320 -0.51 17.41 8.94
CA LEU A 320 0.69 16.65 9.36
C LEU A 320 1.54 16.21 8.15
N ALA A 321 0.91 15.77 7.05
CA ALA A 321 1.61 15.36 5.85
C ALA A 321 2.29 16.54 5.16
N ASP A 322 1.66 17.71 5.13
CA ASP A 322 2.25 18.94 4.60
C ASP A 322 3.44 19.38 5.43
N MET A 323 3.32 19.36 6.77
CA MET A 323 4.43 19.66 7.65
C MET A 323 5.60 18.70 7.43
N LYS A 324 5.35 17.39 7.39
CA LYS A 324 6.35 16.37 7.07
C LYS A 324 7.03 16.62 5.71
N GLY A 325 6.25 17.02 4.70
CA GLY A 325 6.76 17.41 3.38
C GLY A 325 7.63 18.68 3.44
N GLY A 326 7.21 19.67 4.22
CA GLY A 326 7.95 20.92 4.46
C GLY A 326 9.28 20.67 5.15
N LEU A 327 9.29 19.89 6.22
CA LEU A 327 10.54 19.49 6.92
C LEU A 327 11.53 18.83 5.96
N ARG A 328 11.05 17.88 5.13
CA ARG A 328 11.90 17.20 4.15
C ARG A 328 12.46 18.17 3.10
N LYS A 329 11.66 19.11 2.61
CA LYS A 329 12.11 20.13 1.65
C LYS A 329 13.14 21.08 2.27
N ALA A 330 13.02 21.39 3.56
CA ALA A 330 13.97 22.19 4.33
C ALA A 330 15.23 21.40 4.76
N GLY A 331 15.36 20.11 4.38
CA GLY A 331 16.49 19.27 4.79
C GLY A 331 16.47 18.85 6.27
N ILE A 332 15.36 19.11 6.98
CA ILE A 332 15.20 18.74 8.39
C ILE A 332 14.83 17.26 8.46
N ARG A 333 15.71 16.48 9.05
CA ARG A 333 15.50 15.04 9.26
C ARG A 333 14.80 14.79 10.60
N PRO A 334 13.97 13.73 10.71
CA PRO A 334 13.42 13.33 12.00
C PRO A 334 14.56 12.98 12.96
N PRO A 335 14.37 13.19 14.28
CA PRO A 335 15.34 12.79 15.29
C PRO A 335 15.67 11.30 15.15
N GLN A 336 16.95 10.96 15.19
CA GLN A 336 17.42 9.57 15.10
C GLN A 336 17.43 8.91 16.48
N GLY A 337 17.27 7.57 16.50
CA GLY A 337 17.37 6.80 17.74
C GLY A 337 16.26 7.03 18.77
N VAL A 338 15.17 7.71 18.39
CA VAL A 338 14.01 7.91 19.27
C VAL A 338 13.44 6.55 19.67
N GLN A 339 13.29 6.35 20.99
CA GLN A 339 12.68 5.14 21.52
C GLN A 339 11.19 5.36 21.77
N PRO A 340 10.34 4.33 21.56
CA PRO A 340 8.95 4.42 21.93
C PRO A 340 8.80 4.44 23.45
N VAL A 341 7.84 5.20 23.94
CA VAL A 341 7.36 5.01 25.33
C VAL A 341 6.54 3.71 25.40
N PRO A 342 6.24 3.18 26.61
CA PRO A 342 5.41 1.98 26.73
C PRO A 342 4.09 2.10 25.96
N VAL A 343 3.65 0.99 25.36
CA VAL A 343 2.37 0.89 24.66
C VAL A 343 1.24 1.33 25.62
N GLN A 344 0.33 2.16 25.12
CA GLN A 344 -0.75 2.71 25.93
C GLN A 344 -1.68 1.59 26.43
N PRO A 345 -1.93 1.47 27.74
CA PRO A 345 -2.82 0.43 28.29
C PRO A 345 -4.25 0.46 27.71
N SER A 346 -4.70 1.65 27.29
CA SER A 346 -6.01 1.85 26.68
C SER A 346 -6.09 1.52 25.20
N ARG A 347 -4.99 1.09 24.55
CA ARG A 347 -4.89 0.82 23.12
C ARG A 347 -5.98 -0.14 22.64
N GLU A 348 -6.24 -1.22 23.38
CA GLU A 348 -7.23 -2.23 22.97
C GLU A 348 -8.66 -1.66 22.85
N TYR A 349 -9.00 -0.65 23.63
CA TYR A 349 -10.29 0.02 23.60
C TYR A 349 -10.36 1.17 22.58
N ARG A 350 -9.24 1.47 21.91
CA ARG A 350 -9.09 2.58 20.95
C ARG A 350 -8.89 2.11 19.51
N LYS A 351 -8.98 0.82 19.26
CA LYS A 351 -9.00 0.24 17.92
C LYS A 351 -10.25 0.68 17.17
N VAL A 352 -10.12 1.00 15.88
CA VAL A 352 -11.24 1.48 15.05
C VAL A 352 -11.80 0.30 14.26
N PRO A 353 -13.03 -0.18 14.57
CA PRO A 353 -13.66 -1.25 13.79
C PRO A 353 -13.89 -0.82 12.34
N GLU A 354 -13.56 -1.69 11.39
CA GLU A 354 -13.63 -1.39 9.96
C GLU A 354 -15.06 -1.12 9.48
N GLU A 355 -16.05 -1.83 10.01
CA GLU A 355 -17.46 -1.60 9.72
C GLU A 355 -17.89 -0.17 10.12
N ARG A 356 -17.49 0.29 11.32
CA ARG A 356 -17.78 1.66 11.77
C ARG A 356 -17.05 2.70 10.92
N LEU A 357 -15.83 2.38 10.47
CA LEU A 357 -15.09 3.23 9.55
C LEU A 357 -15.82 3.36 8.21
N MET A 358 -16.26 2.24 7.62
CA MET A 358 -17.04 2.24 6.37
C MET A 358 -18.32 3.06 6.49
N ALA A 359 -19.06 2.88 7.59
CA ALA A 359 -20.27 3.65 7.85
C ALA A 359 -19.97 5.16 7.97
N ARG A 360 -18.92 5.52 8.73
CA ARG A 360 -18.47 6.92 8.88
C ARG A 360 -18.09 7.57 7.55
N LEU A 361 -17.53 6.79 6.64
CA LEU A 361 -17.12 7.24 5.30
C LEU A 361 -18.26 7.24 4.28
N GLY A 362 -19.45 6.71 4.61
CA GLY A 362 -20.57 6.57 3.69
C GLY A 362 -20.32 5.49 2.62
N LEU A 363 -19.51 4.48 2.94
CA LEU A 363 -19.10 3.44 2.00
C LEU A 363 -19.90 2.15 2.12
N THR A 364 -20.72 1.95 3.14
CA THR A 364 -21.44 0.69 3.41
C THR A 364 -22.26 0.21 2.21
N LYS A 365 -22.89 1.12 1.44
CA LYS A 365 -23.66 0.78 0.24
C LYS A 365 -22.82 0.21 -0.90
N TYR A 366 -21.51 0.42 -0.86
CA TYR A 366 -20.54 -0.06 -1.86
C TYR A 366 -19.80 -1.33 -1.45
N ASP A 367 -20.06 -1.85 -0.24
CA ASP A 367 -19.49 -3.13 0.18
C ASP A 367 -20.20 -4.29 -0.52
N LYS A 368 -19.79 -4.49 -1.76
CA LYS A 368 -20.25 -5.55 -2.64
C LYS A 368 -19.12 -6.50 -2.97
N ASP A 369 -19.46 -7.67 -3.49
CA ASP A 369 -18.47 -8.57 -4.04
C ASP A 369 -17.85 -7.96 -5.30
N ALA A 370 -16.54 -8.13 -5.41
CA ALA A 370 -15.75 -7.74 -6.57
C ALA A 370 -14.91 -8.94 -7.00
N PRO A 371 -15.55 -9.95 -7.66
CA PRO A 371 -14.90 -11.22 -7.97
C PRO A 371 -13.65 -11.01 -8.83
N MET A 372 -12.62 -11.85 -8.58
CA MET A 372 -11.37 -11.77 -9.31
C MET A 372 -11.46 -12.51 -10.64
N ASP A 373 -11.23 -11.77 -11.73
CA ASP A 373 -10.98 -12.31 -13.07
C ASP A 373 -9.45 -12.34 -13.32
N GLU A 374 -8.94 -13.53 -13.63
CA GLU A 374 -7.52 -13.75 -13.90
C GLU A 374 -7.15 -13.63 -15.37
N ASN A 375 -8.13 -13.43 -16.25
CA ASN A 375 -7.86 -13.15 -17.65
C ASN A 375 -7.24 -11.76 -17.79
N VAL A 376 -6.14 -11.70 -18.55
CA VAL A 376 -5.47 -10.40 -18.76
C VAL A 376 -6.28 -9.57 -19.73
N VAL A 377 -6.67 -8.38 -19.30
CA VAL A 377 -7.41 -7.43 -20.13
C VAL A 377 -6.56 -7.05 -21.36
N PRO A 378 -7.07 -7.24 -22.58
CA PRO A 378 -6.36 -6.83 -23.78
C PRO A 378 -6.39 -5.30 -23.93
N VAL A 379 -5.23 -4.71 -24.21
CA VAL A 379 -5.09 -3.27 -24.47
C VAL A 379 -4.25 -3.03 -25.71
N SER A 380 -4.53 -1.93 -26.41
CA SER A 380 -3.82 -1.57 -27.64
C SER A 380 -2.53 -0.79 -27.41
N LYS A 381 -2.40 -0.18 -26.22
CA LYS A 381 -1.28 0.72 -25.90
C LYS A 381 -1.04 0.73 -24.40
N VAL A 382 0.23 0.83 -24.01
CA VAL A 382 0.61 1.00 -22.59
C VAL A 382 1.64 2.12 -22.44
N LYS A 383 1.56 2.85 -21.31
CA LYS A 383 2.52 3.85 -20.88
C LYS A 383 3.22 3.38 -19.61
N ILE A 384 4.41 2.81 -19.75
CA ILE A 384 5.16 2.21 -18.64
C ILE A 384 6.09 3.24 -18.03
N LEU A 385 5.85 3.61 -16.77
CA LEU A 385 6.70 4.57 -16.05
C LEU A 385 8.03 3.92 -15.67
N LEU A 386 9.13 4.69 -15.76
CA LEU A 386 10.47 4.26 -15.32
C LEU A 386 10.66 4.36 -13.81
N SER A 387 9.80 5.11 -13.11
CA SER A 387 9.75 5.22 -11.65
C SER A 387 8.42 4.68 -11.14
N GLN A 388 8.39 3.42 -10.68
CA GLN A 388 7.21 2.77 -10.11
C GLN A 388 7.45 2.25 -8.67
N HIS A 389 8.53 2.70 -8.04
CA HIS A 389 9.00 2.24 -6.73
C HIS A 389 9.78 3.33 -6.01
N ILE A 390 10.04 3.14 -4.72
CA ILE A 390 10.94 3.99 -3.95
C ILE A 390 12.39 3.71 -4.41
N GLY A 391 13.17 4.77 -4.63
CA GLY A 391 14.55 4.69 -5.05
C GLY A 391 14.78 5.33 -6.42
N ALA A 392 15.85 4.92 -7.10
CA ALA A 392 16.22 5.48 -8.39
C ALA A 392 15.35 4.90 -9.53
N PRO A 393 14.91 5.73 -10.50
CA PRO A 393 14.22 5.23 -11.69
C PRO A 393 15.08 4.23 -12.47
N ALA A 394 14.46 3.25 -13.12
CA ALA A 394 15.16 2.38 -14.07
C ALA A 394 15.59 3.16 -15.31
N GLN A 395 16.64 2.71 -15.97
CA GLN A 395 17.20 3.32 -17.17
C GLN A 395 16.73 2.57 -18.42
N ALA A 396 16.11 3.28 -19.37
CA ALA A 396 15.63 2.68 -20.61
C ALA A 396 16.80 2.09 -21.42
N ILE A 397 16.61 0.86 -21.90
CA ILE A 397 17.58 0.14 -22.77
C ILE A 397 17.05 -0.09 -24.19
N VAL A 398 15.83 0.34 -24.48
CA VAL A 398 15.18 0.30 -25.79
C VAL A 398 15.05 1.70 -26.39
N LYS A 399 14.83 1.76 -27.71
CA LYS A 399 14.66 3.01 -28.46
C LYS A 399 13.33 3.03 -29.18
N THR A 400 12.86 4.23 -29.53
CA THR A 400 11.69 4.41 -30.40
C THR A 400 11.90 3.68 -31.72
N GLY A 401 10.92 2.87 -32.09
CA GLY A 401 10.97 2.02 -33.28
C GLY A 401 11.26 0.55 -32.99
N ASP A 402 11.81 0.21 -31.84
CA ASP A 402 12.13 -1.17 -31.46
C ASP A 402 10.87 -2.02 -31.35
N MET A 403 10.99 -3.30 -31.73
CA MET A 403 9.97 -4.31 -31.49
C MET A 403 10.30 -5.05 -30.18
N VAL A 404 9.33 -5.14 -29.29
CA VAL A 404 9.48 -5.84 -28.01
C VAL A 404 8.43 -6.92 -27.83
N THR A 405 8.77 -7.96 -27.08
CA THR A 405 7.83 -9.01 -26.66
C THR A 405 7.45 -8.82 -25.20
N LYS A 406 6.23 -9.24 -24.83
CA LYS A 406 5.79 -9.24 -23.41
C LYS A 406 6.81 -10.00 -22.55
N GLY A 407 7.19 -9.42 -21.43
CA GLY A 407 8.21 -9.95 -20.52
C GLY A 407 9.66 -9.56 -20.86
N GLN A 408 9.92 -8.98 -22.04
CA GLN A 408 11.24 -8.48 -22.39
C GLN A 408 11.62 -7.30 -21.50
N MET A 409 12.85 -7.30 -20.96
CA MET A 409 13.39 -6.16 -20.23
C MET A 409 13.48 -4.94 -21.16
N ILE A 410 12.90 -3.82 -20.77
CA ILE A 410 12.89 -2.55 -21.52
C ILE A 410 13.61 -1.43 -20.78
N ALA A 411 13.80 -1.59 -19.47
CA ALA A 411 14.64 -0.70 -18.67
C ALA A 411 15.37 -1.52 -17.59
N GLN A 412 16.65 -1.26 -17.44
CA GLN A 412 17.51 -1.89 -16.45
C GLN A 412 17.47 -1.09 -15.15
N HIS A 413 17.53 -1.76 -14.01
CA HIS A 413 17.68 -1.09 -12.73
C HIS A 413 18.91 -0.19 -12.68
N ALA A 414 18.79 0.94 -12.00
CA ALA A 414 19.92 1.83 -11.74
C ALA A 414 20.73 1.34 -10.54
N ASP A 415 21.89 1.97 -10.31
CA ASP A 415 22.67 1.74 -9.10
C ASP A 415 21.89 2.12 -7.83
N GLY A 416 22.11 1.37 -6.74
CA GLY A 416 21.43 1.54 -5.48
C GLY A 416 20.05 0.86 -5.44
N LEU A 417 19.07 1.51 -4.82
CA LEU A 417 17.73 0.95 -4.65
C LEU A 417 16.91 1.14 -5.93
N SER A 418 16.81 0.09 -6.75
CA SER A 418 16.10 0.10 -8.04
C SER A 418 15.77 -1.32 -8.50
N VAL A 419 14.79 -1.49 -9.39
CA VAL A 419 14.43 -2.76 -10.04
C VAL A 419 14.25 -2.58 -11.53
N SER A 420 14.48 -3.67 -12.30
CA SER A 420 14.26 -3.68 -13.75
C SER A 420 12.78 -3.58 -14.12
N ILE A 421 12.50 -3.11 -15.34
CA ILE A 421 11.16 -2.93 -15.89
C ILE A 421 11.05 -3.67 -17.22
N HIS A 422 9.87 -4.27 -17.43
CA HIS A 422 9.61 -5.17 -18.56
C HIS A 422 8.41 -4.71 -19.36
N ALA A 423 8.40 -5.05 -20.65
CA ALA A 423 7.27 -4.82 -21.54
C ALA A 423 6.05 -5.61 -21.05
N SER A 424 4.94 -4.92 -20.79
CA SER A 424 3.68 -5.54 -20.33
C SER A 424 2.84 -6.09 -21.49
N ILE A 425 3.11 -5.64 -22.72
CA ILE A 425 2.51 -6.15 -23.96
C ILE A 425 3.60 -6.32 -25.03
N SER A 426 3.33 -7.16 -26.03
CA SER A 426 4.16 -7.24 -27.22
C SER A 426 3.75 -6.14 -28.20
N GLY A 427 4.72 -5.48 -28.85
CA GLY A 427 4.42 -4.41 -29.80
C GLY A 427 5.62 -3.56 -30.17
N LYS A 428 5.34 -2.40 -30.76
CA LYS A 428 6.34 -1.42 -31.18
C LYS A 428 6.50 -0.33 -30.12
N VAL A 429 7.73 -0.03 -29.73
CA VAL A 429 8.06 1.13 -28.90
C VAL A 429 7.82 2.40 -29.72
N THR A 430 6.86 3.21 -29.33
CA THR A 430 6.47 4.44 -30.05
C THR A 430 7.09 5.69 -29.46
N GLU A 431 7.43 5.65 -28.17
CA GLU A 431 8.04 6.79 -27.45
C GLU A 431 8.93 6.30 -26.31
N VAL A 432 10.06 6.95 -26.13
CA VAL A 432 10.96 6.77 -25.00
C VAL A 432 11.36 8.13 -24.48
N THR A 433 11.14 8.37 -23.18
CA THR A 433 11.51 9.60 -22.46
C THR A 433 12.34 9.25 -21.21
N ASP A 434 12.77 10.26 -20.47
CA ASP A 434 13.39 10.12 -19.15
C ASP A 434 12.43 9.59 -18.06
N ARG A 435 11.11 9.54 -18.35
CA ARG A 435 10.07 9.20 -17.37
C ARG A 435 9.28 7.95 -17.74
N HIS A 436 9.14 7.64 -19.02
CA HIS A 436 8.28 6.54 -19.46
C HIS A 436 8.65 6.00 -20.84
N ILE A 437 8.16 4.80 -21.11
CA ILE A 437 8.20 4.12 -22.40
C ILE A 437 6.74 3.85 -22.83
N ILE A 438 6.41 4.16 -24.09
CA ILE A 438 5.10 3.82 -24.67
C ILE A 438 5.28 2.67 -25.67
N ILE A 439 4.44 1.64 -25.53
CA ILE A 439 4.38 0.49 -26.43
C ILE A 439 2.97 0.42 -27.01
N ALA A 440 2.87 0.34 -28.34
CA ALA A 440 1.62 0.06 -29.05
C ALA A 440 1.61 -1.40 -29.51
N ALA A 441 0.52 -2.11 -29.26
CA ALA A 441 0.30 -3.47 -29.73
C ALA A 441 0.37 -3.52 -31.26
N LYS A 442 0.69 -4.72 -31.81
CA LYS A 442 0.67 -4.96 -33.26
C LYS A 442 -0.77 -5.02 -33.77
#